data_59acf469627763e55081bbb8acc77d84
#
_entry.id   59acf469627763e55081bbb8acc77d84
#
_cell.length_a   1.000
_cell.length_b   1.000
_cell.length_c   1.000
_cell.angle_alpha   90.00
_cell.angle_beta   90.00
_cell.angle_gamma   90.00
#
_symmetry.space_group_name_H-M   'P 1'
#
loop_
_entity.id
_entity.type
_entity.pdbx_description
1 polymer ?
#
loop_
_entity_poly.entity_id
_entity_poly.type
_entity_poly.pdbx_seq_one_letter_code
_entity_poly.pdbx_strand_id
1 'polypeptide(L)'
;RDLVRSRGLGDVYKRQILLHGTGGKEVLVYYEGQRGKGQYPIAFEGLIRNVERRYRETGSDATKQEYETFMRITPCRLCKGQRLKKEALAVTVCGKNIYEITSMFIGELSQFLQDMKLTTQQELIGSQILKEIRARVGFLIDVGLDYLSLSRATGTLSGGEAQRIRLATQIGSGLVGVCYILDEPSIGLHQRDNDKLLATLKNLRDLGNTLIVVEHDEDTMRAADYIVDVGPGAGSHGGQIVASGTVEEIMNTPESITGQYLSGAKTVLLYTSDAADDKA
;
A
#
# COMPACT_ATOMS: atom_id res chain seq x y z
N ARG A 1 42.80 26.35 -20.11
CA ARG A 1 42.30 25.07 -20.67
C ARG A 1 41.56 24.21 -19.64
N ASP A 2 41.84 24.37 -18.35
CA ASP A 2 41.23 23.54 -17.28
C ASP A 2 39.84 24.03 -16.83
N LEU A 3 39.50 25.27 -17.08
CA LEU A 3 38.18 25.87 -16.77
C LEU A 3 37.04 25.31 -17.64
N VAL A 4 37.32 24.71 -18.77
CA VAL A 4 36.28 24.12 -19.66
C VAL A 4 35.94 22.68 -19.30
N ARG A 5 36.77 21.99 -18.52
CA ARG A 5 36.52 20.59 -18.09
C ARG A 5 35.79 20.43 -16.77
N SER A 6 35.70 21.47 -15.95
CA SER A 6 34.97 21.39 -14.67
C SER A 6 33.58 22.01 -14.76
N ARG A 7 32.76 21.57 -15.70
CA ARG A 7 31.32 21.79 -15.65
C ARG A 7 30.73 20.82 -14.62
N GLY A 8 30.82 21.21 -13.37
CA GLY A 8 30.25 20.44 -12.26
C GLY A 8 31.26 20.24 -11.13
N LEU A 9 30.80 19.65 -10.03
CA LEU A 9 31.55 19.28 -8.82
C LEU A 9 32.58 18.13 -9.12
N GLY A 10 33.41 18.29 -10.16
CA GLY A 10 34.34 17.28 -10.67
C GLY A 10 35.53 16.99 -9.75
N ASP A 11 35.85 17.91 -8.84
CA ASP A 11 36.91 17.75 -7.86
C ASP A 11 36.37 17.05 -6.63
N VAL A 12 36.83 15.83 -6.37
CA VAL A 12 36.43 15.00 -5.22
C VAL A 12 36.61 15.76 -3.90
N TYR A 13 37.70 16.51 -3.76
CA TYR A 13 37.98 17.28 -2.55
C TYR A 13 36.98 18.42 -2.33
N LYS A 14 36.68 19.20 -3.38
CA LYS A 14 35.65 20.25 -3.29
C LYS A 14 34.28 19.70 -2.99
N ARG A 15 33.92 18.54 -3.57
CA ARG A 15 32.67 17.84 -3.28
C ARG A 15 32.61 17.40 -1.83
N GLN A 16 33.68 16.85 -1.26
CA GLN A 16 33.73 16.46 0.13
C GLN A 16 33.54 17.65 1.08
N ILE A 17 34.23 18.79 0.81
CA ILE A 17 34.04 20.00 1.64
C ILE A 17 32.59 20.49 1.54
N LEU A 18 32.02 20.52 0.35
CA LEU A 18 30.65 20.98 0.15
C LEU A 18 29.65 20.09 0.89
N LEU A 19 29.80 18.78 0.82
CA LEU A 19 28.88 17.83 1.45
C LEU A 19 29.09 17.69 2.96
N HIS A 20 30.34 17.60 3.40
CA HIS A 20 30.66 17.25 4.80
C HIS A 20 31.23 18.41 5.61
N GLY A 21 31.49 19.55 4.98
CA GLY A 21 32.03 20.75 5.61
C GLY A 21 33.54 20.74 5.76
N THR A 22 34.06 21.76 6.47
CA THR A 22 35.49 21.98 6.65
C THR A 22 36.09 21.25 7.86
N GLY A 23 35.30 20.42 8.57
CA GLY A 23 35.75 19.73 9.77
C GLY A 23 36.13 20.67 10.92
N GLY A 24 35.46 21.80 11.02
CA GLY A 24 35.72 22.83 12.05
C GLY A 24 36.82 23.84 11.68
N LYS A 25 37.51 23.69 10.55
CA LYS A 25 38.49 24.66 10.08
C LYS A 25 37.78 25.88 9.49
N GLU A 26 38.19 27.07 9.91
CA GLU A 26 37.65 28.30 9.36
C GLU A 26 38.17 28.52 7.95
N VAL A 27 37.28 28.92 7.05
CA VAL A 27 37.56 29.35 5.69
C VAL A 27 37.06 30.76 5.50
N LEU A 28 37.81 31.57 4.78
CA LEU A 28 37.44 32.94 4.51
C LEU A 28 36.43 32.97 3.37
N VAL A 29 35.22 33.43 3.65
CA VAL A 29 34.15 33.59 2.67
C VAL A 29 34.08 35.03 2.24
N TYR A 30 34.16 35.24 0.93
CA TYR A 30 34.00 36.56 0.30
C TYR A 30 32.56 36.70 -0.18
N TYR A 31 31.92 37.80 0.13
CA TYR A 31 30.59 38.10 -0.38
C TYR A 31 30.55 39.45 -1.06
N GLU A 32 29.75 39.54 -2.10
CA GLU A 32 29.44 40.75 -2.83
C GLU A 32 27.92 40.87 -2.93
N GLY A 33 27.35 41.89 -2.31
CA GLY A 33 25.92 42.13 -2.29
C GLY A 33 25.59 43.61 -2.54
N GLN A 34 24.29 43.93 -2.63
CA GLN A 34 23.84 45.32 -2.86
C GLN A 34 24.32 46.33 -1.80
N ARG A 35 24.71 45.88 -0.58
CA ARG A 35 25.14 46.69 0.54
C ARG A 35 26.68 46.79 0.71
N GLY A 36 27.46 46.21 -0.24
CA GLY A 36 28.92 46.23 -0.20
C GLY A 36 29.57 44.86 -0.35
N LYS A 37 30.91 44.88 -0.31
CA LYS A 37 31.77 43.68 -0.36
C LYS A 37 32.39 43.48 1.01
N GLY A 38 32.55 42.26 1.43
CA GLY A 38 33.19 41.93 2.69
C GLY A 38 33.72 40.51 2.71
N GLN A 39 34.40 40.19 3.81
CA GLN A 39 34.91 38.86 4.06
C GLN A 39 34.74 38.52 5.54
N TYR A 40 34.45 37.27 5.83
CA TYR A 40 34.38 36.78 7.20
C TYR A 40 34.85 35.32 7.28
N PRO A 41 35.53 34.93 8.36
CA PRO A 41 35.86 33.54 8.60
C PRO A 41 34.64 32.76 9.03
N ILE A 42 34.43 31.56 8.48
CA ILE A 42 33.36 30.64 8.87
C ILE A 42 33.85 29.21 8.81
N ALA A 43 33.51 28.43 9.84
CA ALA A 43 33.63 26.98 9.77
C ALA A 43 32.39 26.42 9.08
N PHE A 44 32.52 26.04 7.84
CA PHE A 44 31.38 25.54 7.04
C PHE A 44 30.97 24.14 7.51
N GLU A 45 29.74 23.99 7.96
CA GLU A 45 29.22 22.73 8.50
C GLU A 45 28.99 21.62 7.45
N GLY A 46 28.86 22.00 6.19
CA GLY A 46 28.52 21.10 5.08
C GLY A 46 27.02 20.95 4.85
N LEU A 47 26.63 20.68 3.61
CA LEU A 47 25.23 20.59 3.20
C LEU A 47 24.47 19.48 3.94
N ILE A 48 25.11 18.31 4.12
CA ILE A 48 24.44 17.15 4.77
C ILE A 48 24.08 17.51 6.21
N ARG A 49 25.04 18.02 6.99
CA ARG A 49 24.77 18.40 8.41
C ARG A 49 23.79 19.55 8.49
N ASN A 50 23.85 20.51 7.58
CA ASN A 50 22.90 21.62 7.53
C ASN A 50 21.46 21.12 7.30
N VAL A 51 21.24 20.22 6.33
CA VAL A 51 19.93 19.63 6.07
C VAL A 51 19.46 18.80 7.27
N GLU A 52 20.33 17.95 7.84
CA GLU A 52 19.98 17.15 9.03
C GLU A 52 19.59 18.02 10.23
N ARG A 53 20.34 19.08 10.50
CA ARG A 53 20.04 20.01 11.58
C ARG A 53 18.70 20.70 11.36
N ARG A 54 18.49 21.27 10.16
CA ARG A 54 17.23 21.93 9.82
C ARG A 54 16.03 21.00 9.87
N TYR A 55 16.19 19.76 9.42
CA TYR A 55 15.15 18.73 9.52
C TYR A 55 14.73 18.44 10.96
N ARG A 56 15.72 18.43 11.89
CA ARG A 56 15.45 18.20 13.32
C ARG A 56 14.84 19.41 14.02
N GLU A 57 15.26 20.61 13.63
CA GLU A 57 14.87 21.86 14.27
C GLU A 57 13.53 22.42 13.77
N THR A 58 13.12 22.07 12.55
CA THR A 58 11.86 22.59 12.00
C THR A 58 10.63 21.98 12.68
N GLY A 59 9.69 22.85 13.06
CA GLY A 59 8.37 22.45 13.54
C GLY A 59 7.30 22.32 12.44
N SER A 60 7.65 22.64 11.18
CA SER A 60 6.71 22.61 10.05
C SER A 60 6.79 21.27 9.32
N ASP A 61 5.66 20.58 9.21
CA ASP A 61 5.57 19.31 8.50
C ASP A 61 5.82 19.46 6.99
N ALA A 62 5.38 20.57 6.38
CA ALA A 62 5.66 20.87 4.97
C ALA A 62 7.16 21.01 4.70
N THR A 63 7.88 21.70 5.58
CA THR A 63 9.34 21.86 5.50
C THR A 63 10.06 20.53 5.73
N LYS A 64 9.56 19.66 6.63
CA LYS A 64 10.09 18.30 6.79
C LYS A 64 9.98 17.48 5.53
N GLN A 65 8.79 17.47 4.91
CA GLN A 65 8.57 16.77 3.63
C GLN A 65 9.51 17.25 2.54
N GLU A 66 9.80 18.55 2.46
CA GLU A 66 10.77 19.08 1.51
C GLU A 66 12.18 18.50 1.77
N TYR A 67 12.64 18.48 3.02
CA TYR A 67 13.95 17.89 3.35
C TYR A 67 13.99 16.38 3.15
N GLU A 68 12.89 15.67 3.32
CA GLU A 68 12.79 14.22 3.08
C GLU A 68 13.06 13.86 1.61
N THR A 69 12.80 14.79 0.66
CA THR A 69 13.13 14.56 -0.75
C THR A 69 14.64 14.38 -0.99
N PHE A 70 15.49 14.93 -0.11
CA PHE A 70 16.93 14.77 -0.15
C PHE A 70 17.43 13.55 0.62
N MET A 71 16.55 12.80 1.28
CA MET A 71 16.88 11.65 2.09
C MET A 71 16.54 10.35 1.38
N ARG A 72 17.32 9.32 1.64
CA ARG A 72 17.06 7.97 1.13
C ARG A 72 16.95 7.00 2.29
N ILE A 73 15.87 6.24 2.32
CA ILE A 73 15.72 5.15 3.27
C ILE A 73 16.71 4.04 2.90
N THR A 74 17.62 3.73 3.83
CA THR A 74 18.60 2.66 3.65
C THR A 74 18.48 1.64 4.78
N PRO A 75 18.70 0.35 4.50
CA PRO A 75 18.74 -0.67 5.55
C PRO A 75 19.84 -0.37 6.57
N CYS A 76 19.56 -0.61 7.84
CA CYS A 76 20.55 -0.49 8.91
C CYS A 76 21.78 -1.38 8.61
N ARG A 77 22.99 -0.84 8.71
CA ARG A 77 24.24 -1.57 8.43
C ARG A 77 24.47 -2.74 9.38
N LEU A 78 23.98 -2.67 10.62
CA LEU A 78 24.16 -3.73 11.62
C LEU A 78 23.19 -4.88 11.40
N CYS A 79 21.88 -4.60 11.32
CA CYS A 79 20.85 -5.64 11.16
C CYS A 79 20.45 -5.88 9.71
N LYS A 80 21.00 -5.16 8.72
CA LYS A 80 20.73 -5.31 7.28
C LYS A 80 19.22 -5.33 6.94
N GLY A 81 18.43 -4.57 7.70
CA GLY A 81 16.99 -4.51 7.54
C GLY A 81 16.19 -5.53 8.37
N GLN A 82 16.85 -6.48 9.03
CA GLN A 82 16.20 -7.55 9.79
C GLN A 82 15.52 -7.06 11.09
N ARG A 83 15.90 -5.88 11.61
CA ARG A 83 15.32 -5.21 12.80
C ARG A 83 15.46 -6.00 14.11
N LEU A 84 16.14 -7.14 14.11
CA LEU A 84 16.31 -8.04 15.24
C LEU A 84 17.78 -8.22 15.60
N LYS A 85 18.05 -8.63 16.84
CA LYS A 85 19.37 -9.04 17.31
C LYS A 85 19.72 -10.41 16.75
N LYS A 86 21.02 -10.72 16.66
CA LYS A 86 21.52 -12.01 16.14
C LYS A 86 21.02 -13.20 16.95
N GLU A 87 20.88 -13.03 18.26
CA GLU A 87 20.39 -14.06 19.18
C GLU A 87 18.92 -14.43 18.88
N ALA A 88 18.08 -13.42 18.56
CA ALA A 88 16.69 -13.64 18.19
C ALA A 88 16.58 -14.34 16.82
N LEU A 89 17.48 -14.02 15.89
CA LEU A 89 17.54 -14.66 14.57
C LEU A 89 18.12 -16.07 14.60
N ALA A 90 18.83 -16.44 15.67
CA ALA A 90 19.33 -17.80 15.86
C ALA A 90 18.23 -18.82 16.21
N VAL A 91 17.06 -18.33 16.66
CA VAL A 91 15.90 -19.19 16.90
C VAL A 91 15.23 -19.52 15.56
N THR A 92 15.14 -20.82 15.26
CA THR A 92 14.55 -21.30 14.00
C THR A 92 13.44 -22.31 14.25
N VAL A 93 12.46 -22.31 13.37
CA VAL A 93 11.39 -23.31 13.31
C VAL A 93 11.38 -23.91 11.91
N CYS A 94 11.49 -25.20 11.79
CA CYS A 94 11.66 -25.89 10.51
C CYS A 94 12.78 -25.29 9.63
N GLY A 95 13.91 -24.91 10.28
CA GLY A 95 15.09 -24.37 9.59
C GLY A 95 15.01 -22.90 9.17
N LYS A 96 13.92 -22.18 9.48
CA LYS A 96 13.74 -20.76 9.14
C LYS A 96 13.56 -19.90 10.40
N ASN A 97 14.22 -18.74 10.40
CA ASN A 97 14.04 -17.75 11.46
C ASN A 97 12.83 -16.83 11.17
N ILE A 98 12.44 -16.03 12.17
CA ILE A 98 11.25 -15.15 12.05
C ILE A 98 11.35 -14.14 10.91
N TYR A 99 12.54 -13.61 10.61
CA TYR A 99 12.73 -12.68 9.51
C TYR A 99 12.51 -13.36 8.15
N GLU A 100 13.07 -14.56 7.95
CA GLU A 100 12.88 -15.35 6.74
C GLU A 100 11.41 -15.70 6.55
N ILE A 101 10.72 -16.12 7.61
CA ILE A 101 9.28 -16.43 7.58
C ILE A 101 8.44 -15.20 7.22
N THR A 102 8.69 -14.05 7.84
CA THR A 102 7.93 -12.83 7.58
C THR A 102 8.26 -12.17 6.24
N SER A 103 9.38 -12.52 5.63
CA SER A 103 9.81 -12.02 4.31
C SER A 103 9.27 -12.84 3.15
N MET A 104 8.70 -14.02 3.39
CA MET A 104 8.00 -14.80 2.38
C MET A 104 6.76 -14.08 1.88
N PHE A 105 6.38 -14.33 0.63
CA PHE A 105 5.05 -13.99 0.17
C PHE A 105 3.99 -14.80 0.94
N ILE A 106 2.83 -14.20 1.18
CA ILE A 106 1.74 -14.80 1.98
C ILE A 106 1.33 -16.17 1.42
N GLY A 107 1.33 -16.33 0.09
CA GLY A 107 1.09 -17.63 -0.55
C GLY A 107 2.15 -18.67 -0.20
N GLU A 108 3.43 -18.30 -0.26
CA GLU A 108 4.55 -19.16 0.13
C GLU A 108 4.53 -19.48 1.63
N LEU A 109 4.20 -18.48 2.44
CA LEU A 109 4.05 -18.64 3.88
C LEU A 109 2.95 -19.65 4.22
N SER A 110 1.81 -19.58 3.53
CA SER A 110 0.73 -20.54 3.71
C SER A 110 1.17 -21.96 3.42
N GLN A 111 1.87 -22.16 2.29
CA GLN A 111 2.42 -23.47 1.92
C GLN A 111 3.43 -23.96 2.95
N PHE A 112 4.36 -23.09 3.37
CA PHE A 112 5.35 -23.43 4.42
C PHE A 112 4.67 -23.86 5.72
N LEU A 113 3.61 -23.15 6.16
CA LEU A 113 2.87 -23.48 7.37
C LEU A 113 2.12 -24.82 7.26
N GLN A 114 1.66 -25.20 6.05
CA GLN A 114 1.01 -26.50 5.81
C GLN A 114 2.04 -27.64 5.83
N ASP A 115 3.20 -27.45 5.23
CA ASP A 115 4.24 -28.47 5.08
C ASP A 115 5.13 -28.63 6.33
N MET A 116 4.90 -27.83 7.37
CA MET A 116 5.69 -27.88 8.60
C MET A 116 5.64 -29.27 9.26
N LYS A 117 6.79 -29.88 9.41
CA LYS A 117 6.97 -31.13 10.17
C LYS A 117 7.40 -30.79 11.58
N LEU A 118 6.51 -30.95 12.53
CA LEU A 118 6.75 -30.69 13.94
C LEU A 118 7.01 -32.00 14.68
N THR A 119 7.81 -31.94 15.75
CA THR A 119 7.91 -33.02 16.71
C THR A 119 6.64 -33.09 17.57
N THR A 120 6.37 -34.24 18.18
CA THR A 120 5.19 -34.41 19.06
C THR A 120 5.12 -33.35 20.16
N GLN A 121 6.25 -32.95 20.72
CA GLN A 121 6.30 -31.90 21.72
C GLN A 121 5.98 -30.51 21.13
N GLN A 122 6.48 -30.21 19.92
CA GLN A 122 6.19 -28.95 19.23
C GLN A 122 4.71 -28.88 18.80
N GLU A 123 4.11 -29.99 18.40
CA GLU A 123 2.68 -30.07 18.09
C GLU A 123 1.82 -29.79 19.33
N LEU A 124 2.17 -30.39 20.47
CA LEU A 124 1.45 -30.18 21.71
C LEU A 124 1.44 -28.70 22.14
N ILE A 125 2.57 -28.00 21.96
CA ILE A 125 2.72 -26.59 22.32
C ILE A 125 2.12 -25.68 21.24
N GLY A 126 2.35 -25.98 19.97
CA GLY A 126 2.14 -25.06 18.86
C GLY A 126 0.82 -25.24 18.10
N SER A 127 0.10 -26.34 18.29
CA SER A 127 -1.07 -26.67 17.46
C SER A 127 -2.14 -25.59 17.44
N GLN A 128 -2.52 -25.04 18.59
CA GLN A 128 -3.52 -23.98 18.69
C GLN A 128 -3.02 -22.67 18.04
N ILE A 129 -1.74 -22.34 18.26
CA ILE A 129 -1.12 -21.12 17.70
C ILE A 129 -1.05 -21.24 16.17
N LEU A 130 -0.63 -22.40 15.65
CA LEU A 130 -0.55 -22.65 14.21
C LEU A 130 -1.92 -22.65 13.53
N LYS A 131 -2.94 -23.19 14.20
CA LYS A 131 -4.31 -23.14 13.72
C LYS A 131 -4.76 -21.70 13.51
N GLU A 132 -4.49 -20.83 14.48
CA GLU A 132 -4.84 -19.41 14.41
C GLU A 132 -4.04 -18.67 13.34
N ILE A 133 -2.73 -18.92 13.24
CA ILE A 133 -1.88 -18.31 12.21
C ILE A 133 -2.32 -18.74 10.80
N ARG A 134 -2.60 -20.03 10.59
CA ARG A 134 -3.10 -20.56 9.31
C ARG A 134 -4.42 -19.91 8.92
N ALA A 135 -5.35 -19.76 9.85
CA ALA A 135 -6.62 -19.09 9.60
C ALA A 135 -6.42 -17.63 9.16
N ARG A 136 -5.59 -16.87 9.89
CA ARG A 136 -5.30 -15.46 9.55
C ARG A 136 -4.56 -15.27 8.23
N VAL A 137 -3.61 -16.15 7.92
CA VAL A 137 -2.92 -16.17 6.63
C VAL A 137 -3.92 -16.53 5.51
N GLY A 138 -4.83 -17.48 5.76
CA GLY A 138 -5.91 -17.84 4.85
C GLY A 138 -6.78 -16.64 4.50
N PHE A 139 -7.22 -15.84 5.48
CA PHE A 139 -8.01 -14.64 5.21
C PHE A 139 -7.29 -13.63 4.33
N LEU A 140 -5.98 -13.49 4.45
CA LEU A 140 -5.20 -12.61 3.56
C LEU A 140 -5.17 -13.14 2.11
N ILE A 141 -5.14 -14.45 1.93
CA ILE A 141 -5.21 -15.09 0.60
C ILE A 141 -6.62 -14.93 0.01
N ASP A 142 -7.66 -15.11 0.83
CA ASP A 142 -9.06 -15.01 0.40
C ASP A 142 -9.43 -13.61 -0.09
N VAL A 143 -8.74 -12.57 0.39
CA VAL A 143 -8.89 -11.19 -0.11
C VAL A 143 -7.88 -10.83 -1.22
N GLY A 144 -7.17 -11.81 -1.80
CA GLY A 144 -6.26 -11.61 -2.93
C GLY A 144 -4.95 -10.90 -2.59
N LEU A 145 -4.39 -11.12 -1.38
CA LEU A 145 -3.13 -10.51 -0.92
C LEU A 145 -1.97 -11.52 -0.83
N ASP A 146 -2.04 -12.62 -1.56
CA ASP A 146 -1.06 -13.71 -1.56
C ASP A 146 0.35 -13.28 -1.99
N TYR A 147 0.45 -12.23 -2.81
CA TYR A 147 1.70 -11.62 -3.30
C TYR A 147 2.39 -10.67 -2.32
N LEU A 148 1.75 -10.29 -1.21
CA LEU A 148 2.37 -9.44 -0.20
C LEU A 148 3.26 -10.26 0.74
N SER A 149 4.16 -9.57 1.45
CA SER A 149 4.91 -10.13 2.57
C SER A 149 4.59 -9.42 3.88
N LEU A 150 4.66 -10.12 5.01
CA LEU A 150 4.41 -9.53 6.33
C LEU A 150 5.47 -8.48 6.72
N SER A 151 6.64 -8.51 6.10
CA SER A 151 7.71 -7.53 6.32
C SER A 151 7.52 -6.22 5.56
N ARG A 152 6.53 -6.14 4.65
CA ARG A 152 6.28 -4.94 3.84
C ARG A 152 5.83 -3.77 4.71
N ALA A 153 6.45 -2.62 4.51
CA ALA A 153 6.11 -1.42 5.26
C ALA A 153 4.71 -0.91 4.88
N THR A 154 3.87 -0.60 5.87
CA THR A 154 2.49 -0.13 5.69
C THR A 154 2.37 1.12 4.80
N GLY A 155 3.34 2.04 4.88
CA GLY A 155 3.35 3.24 4.04
C GLY A 155 3.59 2.98 2.55
N THR A 156 3.92 1.74 2.15
CA THR A 156 4.10 1.34 0.75
C THR A 156 2.88 0.63 0.16
N LEU A 157 1.85 0.41 0.98
CA LEU A 157 0.60 -0.22 0.54
C LEU A 157 -0.23 0.77 -0.27
N SER A 158 -0.87 0.28 -1.32
CA SER A 158 -1.93 1.01 -2.02
C SER A 158 -3.18 1.13 -1.14
N GLY A 159 -4.08 2.07 -1.47
CA GLY A 159 -5.35 2.22 -0.76
C GLY A 159 -6.16 0.92 -0.73
N GLY A 160 -6.27 0.23 -1.87
CA GLY A 160 -6.98 -1.05 -1.97
C GLY A 160 -6.31 -2.17 -1.17
N GLU A 161 -4.96 -2.27 -1.16
CA GLU A 161 -4.25 -3.24 -0.32
C GLU A 161 -4.53 -3.02 1.17
N ALA A 162 -4.45 -1.76 1.63
CA ALA A 162 -4.72 -1.41 3.02
C ALA A 162 -6.17 -1.72 3.43
N GLN A 163 -7.14 -1.48 2.54
CA GLN A 163 -8.55 -1.79 2.76
C GLN A 163 -8.79 -3.30 2.86
N ARG A 164 -8.19 -4.10 1.97
CA ARG A 164 -8.30 -5.57 2.03
C ARG A 164 -7.64 -6.17 3.26
N ILE A 165 -6.52 -5.63 3.74
CA ILE A 165 -5.91 -6.04 5.02
C ILE A 165 -6.89 -5.78 6.17
N ARG A 166 -7.57 -4.62 6.19
CA ARG A 166 -8.60 -4.33 7.20
C ARG A 166 -9.74 -5.32 7.13
N LEU A 167 -10.24 -5.63 5.91
CA LEU A 167 -11.29 -6.59 5.67
C LEU A 167 -10.89 -7.99 6.20
N ALA A 168 -9.69 -8.49 5.85
CA ALA A 168 -9.16 -9.76 6.35
C ALA A 168 -9.09 -9.79 7.89
N THR A 169 -8.72 -8.67 8.52
CA THR A 169 -8.67 -8.56 9.98
C THR A 169 -10.07 -8.62 10.59
N GLN A 170 -11.06 -8.00 9.95
CA GLN A 170 -12.46 -8.00 10.40
C GLN A 170 -13.07 -9.39 10.30
N ILE A 171 -12.84 -10.11 9.19
CA ILE A 171 -13.27 -11.50 9.00
C ILE A 171 -12.68 -12.37 10.11
N GLY A 172 -11.38 -12.21 10.38
CA GLY A 172 -10.67 -12.95 11.42
C GLY A 172 -11.13 -12.67 12.84
N SER A 173 -11.89 -11.59 13.06
CA SER A 173 -12.45 -11.28 14.38
C SER A 173 -13.63 -12.19 14.77
N GLY A 174 -14.30 -12.81 13.78
CA GLY A 174 -15.47 -13.66 14.00
C GLY A 174 -16.68 -12.93 14.61
N LEU A 175 -16.72 -11.60 14.47
CA LEU A 175 -17.83 -10.78 14.97
C LEU A 175 -19.12 -11.08 14.19
N VAL A 176 -20.23 -11.14 14.91
CA VAL A 176 -21.57 -11.37 14.38
C VAL A 176 -22.48 -10.18 14.72
N GLY A 177 -23.43 -9.85 13.84
CA GLY A 177 -24.36 -8.74 14.05
C GLY A 177 -23.72 -7.35 13.82
N VAL A 178 -22.64 -7.29 13.05
CA VAL A 178 -21.94 -6.03 12.71
C VAL A 178 -22.39 -5.55 11.34
N CYS A 179 -22.47 -4.23 11.17
CA CYS A 179 -22.64 -3.60 9.87
C CYS A 179 -21.27 -3.17 9.32
N TYR A 180 -20.86 -3.76 8.19
CA TYR A 180 -19.65 -3.41 7.46
C TYR A 180 -20.01 -2.48 6.30
N ILE A 181 -19.29 -1.37 6.18
CA ILE A 181 -19.41 -0.44 5.05
C ILE A 181 -18.10 -0.46 4.28
N LEU A 182 -18.16 -0.86 3.03
CA LEU A 182 -17.02 -1.04 2.14
C LEU A 182 -17.19 -0.13 0.92
N ASP A 183 -16.14 0.62 0.61
CA ASP A 183 -16.09 1.53 -0.53
C ASP A 183 -15.11 0.97 -1.56
N GLU A 184 -15.63 0.57 -2.73
CA GLU A 184 -14.91 -0.02 -3.86
C GLU A 184 -13.88 -1.12 -3.44
N PRO A 185 -14.28 -2.17 -2.71
CA PRO A 185 -13.34 -3.20 -2.24
C PRO A 185 -12.70 -4.00 -3.38
N SER A 186 -13.28 -4.03 -4.57
CA SER A 186 -12.77 -4.68 -5.77
C SER A 186 -11.69 -3.88 -6.49
N ILE A 187 -11.47 -2.61 -6.11
CA ILE A 187 -10.55 -1.72 -6.85
C ILE A 187 -9.15 -2.31 -6.98
N GLY A 188 -8.65 -2.38 -8.22
CA GLY A 188 -7.33 -2.91 -8.53
C GLY A 188 -7.18 -4.42 -8.38
N LEU A 189 -8.28 -5.17 -8.25
CA LEU A 189 -8.27 -6.63 -8.34
C LEU A 189 -8.32 -7.09 -9.79
N HIS A 190 -7.63 -8.21 -10.04
CA HIS A 190 -7.87 -8.99 -11.26
C HIS A 190 -9.18 -9.77 -11.11
N GLN A 191 -9.89 -10.00 -12.22
CA GLN A 191 -11.20 -10.68 -12.20
C GLN A 191 -11.21 -12.00 -11.41
N ARG A 192 -10.16 -12.79 -11.52
CA ARG A 192 -9.98 -14.05 -10.77
C ARG A 192 -9.97 -13.85 -9.24
N ASP A 193 -9.46 -12.71 -8.76
CA ASP A 193 -9.38 -12.42 -7.33
C ASP A 193 -10.67 -11.79 -6.82
N ASN A 194 -11.48 -11.21 -7.72
CA ASN A 194 -12.82 -10.70 -7.41
C ASN A 194 -13.75 -11.82 -6.94
N ASP A 195 -13.70 -13.01 -7.56
CA ASP A 195 -14.47 -14.17 -7.12
C ASP A 195 -14.19 -14.57 -5.67
N LYS A 196 -12.92 -14.51 -5.26
CA LYS A 196 -12.52 -14.81 -3.87
C LYS A 196 -13.05 -13.76 -2.90
N LEU A 197 -12.95 -12.48 -3.28
CA LEU A 197 -13.51 -11.38 -2.51
C LEU A 197 -15.02 -11.55 -2.32
N LEU A 198 -15.76 -11.84 -3.39
CA LEU A 198 -17.21 -12.07 -3.36
C LEU A 198 -17.57 -13.25 -2.46
N ALA A 199 -16.85 -14.38 -2.57
CA ALA A 199 -17.05 -15.52 -1.68
C ALA A 199 -16.84 -15.13 -0.20
N THR A 200 -15.82 -14.33 0.07
CA THR A 200 -15.49 -13.82 1.40
C THR A 200 -16.58 -12.90 1.95
N LEU A 201 -17.10 -11.97 1.13
CA LEU A 201 -18.19 -11.08 1.50
C LEU A 201 -19.49 -11.87 1.80
N LYS A 202 -19.81 -12.86 0.96
CA LYS A 202 -20.94 -13.77 1.21
C LYS A 202 -20.80 -14.53 2.52
N ASN A 203 -19.61 -15.06 2.82
CA ASN A 203 -19.34 -15.73 4.09
C ASN A 203 -19.56 -14.80 5.29
N LEU A 204 -19.11 -13.52 5.20
CA LEU A 204 -19.37 -12.53 6.26
C LEU A 204 -20.86 -12.28 6.47
N ARG A 205 -21.64 -12.17 5.39
CA ARG A 205 -23.10 -12.03 5.44
C ARG A 205 -23.73 -13.26 6.12
N ASP A 206 -23.34 -14.44 5.69
CA ASP A 206 -23.92 -15.71 6.18
C ASP A 206 -23.61 -15.96 7.66
N LEU A 207 -22.58 -15.31 8.22
CA LEU A 207 -22.33 -15.26 9.67
C LEU A 207 -23.33 -14.37 10.43
N GLY A 208 -24.29 -13.72 9.76
CA GLY A 208 -25.29 -12.87 10.38
C GLY A 208 -24.89 -11.38 10.46
N ASN A 209 -23.99 -10.94 9.57
CA ASN A 209 -23.61 -9.54 9.45
C ASN A 209 -24.38 -8.83 8.34
N THR A 210 -24.44 -7.50 8.41
CA THR A 210 -24.94 -6.65 7.35
C THR A 210 -23.77 -6.04 6.59
N LEU A 211 -23.79 -6.11 5.25
CA LEU A 211 -22.76 -5.52 4.41
C LEU A 211 -23.39 -4.45 3.51
N ILE A 212 -22.84 -3.25 3.54
CA ILE A 212 -23.13 -2.17 2.60
C ILE A 212 -21.88 -1.98 1.75
N VAL A 213 -22.00 -2.23 0.45
CA VAL A 213 -20.87 -2.18 -0.48
C VAL A 213 -21.18 -1.15 -1.55
N VAL A 214 -20.32 -0.14 -1.68
CA VAL A 214 -20.35 0.79 -2.81
C VAL A 214 -19.47 0.21 -3.89
N GLU A 215 -20.05 -0.12 -5.04
CA GLU A 215 -19.35 -0.80 -6.12
C GLU A 215 -19.84 -0.40 -7.50
N HIS A 216 -18.96 -0.59 -8.48
CA HIS A 216 -19.22 -0.36 -9.90
C HIS A 216 -19.04 -1.64 -10.74
N ASP A 217 -18.62 -2.72 -10.10
CA ASP A 217 -18.40 -4.02 -10.73
C ASP A 217 -19.70 -4.80 -10.90
N GLU A 218 -19.94 -5.33 -12.10
CA GLU A 218 -21.16 -6.05 -12.48
C GLU A 218 -21.33 -7.33 -11.65
N ASP A 219 -20.26 -8.10 -11.44
CA ASP A 219 -20.31 -9.37 -10.73
C ASP A 219 -20.68 -9.16 -9.26
N THR A 220 -20.18 -8.08 -8.66
CA THR A 220 -20.55 -7.67 -7.30
C THR A 220 -22.01 -7.25 -7.20
N MET A 221 -22.50 -6.46 -8.15
CA MET A 221 -23.91 -6.07 -8.20
C MET A 221 -24.83 -7.28 -8.35
N ARG A 222 -24.49 -8.22 -9.23
CA ARG A 222 -25.26 -9.47 -9.42
C ARG A 222 -25.23 -10.40 -8.20
N ALA A 223 -24.21 -10.27 -7.36
CA ALA A 223 -24.08 -11.07 -6.14
C ALA A 223 -24.81 -10.47 -4.92
N ALA A 224 -25.32 -9.24 -5.05
CA ALA A 224 -26.00 -8.52 -3.97
C ALA A 224 -27.42 -9.07 -3.74
N ASP A 225 -27.84 -9.11 -2.48
CA ASP A 225 -29.21 -9.46 -2.11
C ASP A 225 -30.18 -8.30 -2.41
N TYR A 226 -29.67 -7.05 -2.34
CA TYR A 226 -30.43 -5.83 -2.54
C TYR A 226 -29.53 -4.73 -3.10
N ILE A 227 -30.02 -3.99 -4.09
CA ILE A 227 -29.29 -2.90 -4.74
C ILE A 227 -30.06 -1.60 -4.48
N VAL A 228 -29.30 -0.53 -4.23
CA VAL A 228 -29.78 0.83 -4.20
C VAL A 228 -29.04 1.61 -5.30
N ASP A 229 -29.75 1.95 -6.38
CA ASP A 229 -29.19 2.70 -7.49
C ASP A 229 -29.30 4.20 -7.24
N VAL A 230 -28.16 4.87 -7.16
CA VAL A 230 -28.04 6.29 -6.82
C VAL A 230 -27.58 7.07 -8.03
N GLY A 231 -28.38 7.98 -8.53
CA GLY A 231 -28.08 8.82 -9.71
C GLY A 231 -29.27 9.65 -10.13
N PRO A 232 -29.31 10.18 -11.38
CA PRO A 232 -28.14 10.64 -12.13
C PRO A 232 -27.60 11.97 -11.58
N GLY A 233 -26.37 12.32 -11.99
CA GLY A 233 -25.73 13.57 -11.63
C GLY A 233 -24.79 13.47 -10.44
N ALA A 234 -24.07 14.55 -10.17
CA ALA A 234 -23.06 14.61 -9.09
C ALA A 234 -23.20 15.90 -8.29
N GLY A 235 -22.64 15.91 -7.08
CA GLY A 235 -22.64 17.07 -6.19
C GLY A 235 -24.05 17.46 -5.72
N SER A 236 -24.36 18.75 -5.70
CA SER A 236 -25.65 19.29 -5.23
C SER A 236 -26.88 18.89 -6.08
N HIS A 237 -26.65 18.35 -7.29
CA HIS A 237 -27.70 17.91 -8.22
C HIS A 237 -27.78 16.39 -8.37
N GLY A 238 -27.00 15.65 -7.60
CA GLY A 238 -26.95 14.18 -7.61
C GLY A 238 -27.48 13.58 -6.32
N GLY A 239 -27.34 12.25 -6.20
CA GLY A 239 -27.65 11.53 -4.96
C GLY A 239 -29.14 11.19 -4.77
N GLN A 240 -29.94 11.22 -5.83
CA GLN A 240 -31.31 10.72 -5.77
C GLN A 240 -31.33 9.20 -5.96
N ILE A 241 -32.16 8.52 -5.19
CA ILE A 241 -32.43 7.09 -5.39
C ILE A 241 -33.31 6.95 -6.61
N VAL A 242 -32.78 6.33 -7.67
CA VAL A 242 -33.49 6.09 -8.94
C VAL A 242 -34.28 4.80 -8.88
N ALA A 243 -33.66 3.77 -8.31
CA ALA A 243 -34.26 2.47 -8.14
C ALA A 243 -33.72 1.77 -6.88
N SER A 244 -34.49 0.90 -6.30
CA SER A 244 -34.03 0.04 -5.20
C SER A 244 -34.81 -1.27 -5.21
N GLY A 245 -34.10 -2.37 -4.99
CA GLY A 245 -34.71 -3.71 -5.02
C GLY A 245 -33.68 -4.80 -5.29
N THR A 246 -34.17 -5.97 -5.64
CA THR A 246 -33.37 -7.08 -6.13
C THR A 246 -32.76 -6.76 -7.50
N VAL A 247 -31.76 -7.53 -7.92
CA VAL A 247 -31.14 -7.39 -9.25
C VAL A 247 -32.20 -7.39 -10.36
N GLU A 248 -33.18 -8.28 -10.27
CA GLU A 248 -34.27 -8.41 -11.27
C GLU A 248 -35.15 -7.14 -11.29
N GLU A 249 -35.49 -6.59 -10.14
CA GLU A 249 -36.27 -5.36 -10.06
C GLU A 249 -35.53 -4.16 -10.64
N ILE A 250 -34.22 -4.05 -10.37
CA ILE A 250 -33.36 -3.01 -10.94
C ILE A 250 -33.28 -3.15 -12.47
N MET A 251 -33.09 -4.36 -12.99
CA MET A 251 -33.02 -4.63 -14.44
C MET A 251 -34.31 -4.27 -15.17
N ASN A 252 -35.45 -4.36 -14.49
CA ASN A 252 -36.78 -4.03 -15.02
C ASN A 252 -37.19 -2.56 -14.83
N THR A 253 -36.35 -1.74 -14.20
CA THR A 253 -36.63 -0.31 -13.98
C THR A 253 -36.05 0.52 -15.13
N PRO A 254 -36.88 1.13 -16.00
CA PRO A 254 -36.41 1.82 -17.21
C PRO A 254 -35.54 3.03 -16.92
N GLU A 255 -35.77 3.71 -15.78
CA GLU A 255 -35.05 4.90 -15.35
C GLU A 255 -33.64 4.57 -14.82
N SER A 256 -33.40 3.31 -14.42
CA SER A 256 -32.13 2.86 -13.90
C SER A 256 -31.12 2.64 -15.04
N ILE A 257 -30.10 3.48 -15.11
CA ILE A 257 -28.98 3.28 -16.05
C ILE A 257 -28.23 1.97 -15.69
N THR A 258 -28.01 1.73 -14.42
CA THR A 258 -27.41 0.48 -13.90
C THR A 258 -28.22 -0.73 -14.35
N GLY A 259 -29.54 -0.70 -14.25
CA GLY A 259 -30.44 -1.76 -14.72
C GLY A 259 -30.36 -1.99 -16.22
N GLN A 260 -30.24 -0.92 -17.02
CA GLN A 260 -30.09 -1.01 -18.48
C GLN A 260 -28.77 -1.72 -18.88
N TYR A 261 -27.67 -1.53 -18.14
CA TYR A 261 -26.41 -2.24 -18.36
C TYR A 261 -26.49 -3.69 -17.86
N LEU A 262 -27.01 -3.92 -16.66
CA LEU A 262 -27.18 -5.28 -16.11
C LEU A 262 -28.07 -6.17 -16.95
N SER A 263 -29.10 -5.61 -17.59
CA SER A 263 -30.01 -6.36 -18.50
C SER A 263 -29.44 -6.54 -19.90
N GLY A 264 -28.32 -5.89 -20.25
CA GLY A 264 -27.78 -5.90 -21.61
C GLY A 264 -28.52 -5.01 -22.61
N ALA A 265 -29.53 -4.23 -22.16
CA ALA A 265 -30.23 -3.25 -23.00
C ALA A 265 -29.28 -2.12 -23.45
N LYS A 266 -28.27 -1.79 -22.64
CA LYS A 266 -27.12 -0.97 -22.99
C LYS A 266 -25.84 -1.78 -22.92
N THR A 267 -24.98 -1.63 -23.92
CA THR A 267 -23.63 -2.22 -23.92
C THR A 267 -22.58 -1.12 -24.02
N VAL A 268 -21.46 -1.29 -23.34
CA VAL A 268 -20.29 -0.43 -23.53
C VAL A 268 -19.66 -0.81 -24.87
N LEU A 269 -19.58 0.13 -25.79
CA LEU A 269 -18.78 -0.04 -27.01
C LEU A 269 -17.31 -0.04 -26.57
N LEU A 270 -16.71 -1.20 -26.46
CA LEU A 270 -15.27 -1.32 -26.43
C LEU A 270 -14.75 -0.92 -27.81
N TYR A 271 -14.24 0.32 -27.91
CA TYR A 271 -13.40 0.70 -29.04
C TYR A 271 -12.12 -0.14 -28.92
N THR A 272 -12.08 -1.27 -29.61
CA THR A 272 -10.82 -1.92 -29.90
C THR A 272 -10.02 -1.00 -30.80
N SER A 273 -8.74 -0.82 -30.49
CA SER A 273 -7.82 0.09 -31.17
C SER A 273 -7.42 -0.34 -32.58
N ASP A 274 -8.27 -1.05 -33.30
CA ASP A 274 -8.05 -1.48 -34.70
C ASP A 274 -8.24 -0.36 -35.72
N ALA A 275 -8.55 0.87 -35.28
CA ALA A 275 -8.65 2.04 -36.16
C ALA A 275 -7.30 2.71 -36.47
N ALA A 276 -6.17 2.15 -36.00
CA ALA A 276 -4.83 2.73 -36.22
C ALA A 276 -4.12 2.18 -37.47
N ASP A 277 -4.61 1.09 -38.08
CA ASP A 277 -3.92 0.43 -39.22
C ASP A 277 -4.48 0.74 -40.61
N ASP A 278 -5.51 1.60 -40.72
CA ASP A 278 -6.08 1.95 -42.02
C ASP A 278 -5.57 3.27 -42.65
N LYS A 279 -4.36 3.70 -42.28
CA LYS A 279 -3.64 4.79 -42.96
C LYS A 279 -2.18 4.41 -43.20
N ALA A 280 -1.92 3.52 -44.11
CA ALA A 280 -0.65 3.38 -44.80
C ALA A 280 -0.86 3.60 -46.30
#